data_559d79a65e5733d38a8dfd16cfdc764e
#
_entry.id   559d79a65e5733d38a8dfd16cfdc764e
#
_cell.length_a   1.000
_cell.length_b   1.000
_cell.length_c   1.000
_cell.angle_alpha   90.00
_cell.angle_beta   90.00
_cell.angle_gamma   90.00
#
_symmetry.space_group_name_H-M   'P 1'
#
loop_
_entity.id
_entity.type
_entity.pdbx_description
1 polymer ?
#
loop_
_entity_poly.entity_id
_entity_poly.type
_entity_poly.pdbx_seq_one_letter_code
_entity_poly.pdbx_strand_id
1 'polypeptide(L)'
;MYAIFWPKIVKPASYHTACSLVVQSLYTGVSYGPTMSSPLALALVPLFLTAPATPVITPTVITQTFEEPADADDPAIWVNPRNTERSVVLGTLKEGGLAAFDLNGRTIGVYPAPLPPTPDAKPGRYNNVDVLGNRAFVSDRGRDRIRVFQVDERGAKDVTNPAAKPVFSKTEQEVDEQHNVYGLAAGHVNGKDVVVTSRRNETSIALLQVTNDNDTKKVSTLDLPSTFTLPNGKQWTVCGEPGEGPQVEGMVIDERTNTLYAAQEDVGIWRIPLRANGFGKPQLVDKVRTWGAPQKYNPDTEECEADGPNPGFGGKWLEADAEGLTIADDVLLASSQGDSRFVAYRKADMKPLEDFKVKDVEHSDGADIVLGKLNLLVVHDGERPNGTGFAFVRF
;
A
#
# COMPACT_ATOMS: atom_id res chain seq x y z
N MET A 1 -25.37 7.69 -1.48
CA MET A 1 -24.82 7.14 -0.23
C MET A 1 -23.30 7.39 -0.12
N TYR A 2 -22.54 7.33 -1.19
CA TYR A 2 -21.07 7.48 -1.21
C TYR A 2 -20.56 8.89 -0.92
N ALA A 3 -21.30 9.93 -1.27
CA ALA A 3 -20.94 11.33 -1.02
C ALA A 3 -20.85 11.72 0.48
N ILE A 4 -21.35 10.85 1.38
CA ILE A 4 -21.34 11.08 2.83
C ILE A 4 -20.10 10.48 3.50
N PHE A 5 -19.53 9.44 2.91
CA PHE A 5 -18.39 8.71 3.45
C PHE A 5 -17.06 9.45 3.22
N TRP A 6 -16.78 9.82 1.98
CA TRP A 6 -15.51 10.45 1.61
C TRP A 6 -15.25 11.85 2.22
N PRO A 7 -16.25 12.75 2.31
CA PRO A 7 -16.07 14.02 3.01
C PRO A 7 -15.66 13.87 4.49
N LYS A 8 -15.97 12.74 5.14
CA LYS A 8 -15.52 12.47 6.51
C LYS A 8 -14.06 12.10 6.61
N ILE A 9 -13.49 11.44 5.59
CA ILE A 9 -12.07 11.11 5.53
C ILE A 9 -11.23 12.38 5.29
N VAL A 10 -11.71 13.28 4.42
CA VAL A 10 -10.97 14.47 3.98
C VAL A 10 -11.21 15.69 4.87
N LYS A 11 -12.36 15.79 5.55
CA LYS A 11 -12.65 16.90 6.46
C LYS A 11 -12.33 16.49 7.89
N PRO A 12 -11.51 17.26 8.63
CA PRO A 12 -11.36 17.04 10.05
C PRO A 12 -12.72 17.27 10.71
N ALA A 13 -13.38 16.21 11.12
CA ALA A 13 -14.58 16.34 11.93
C ALA A 13 -14.19 17.02 13.25
N SER A 14 -14.75 18.18 13.51
CA SER A 14 -14.70 18.83 14.81
C SER A 14 -15.49 17.94 15.81
N TYR A 15 -14.79 16.97 16.41
CA TYR A 15 -15.34 16.20 17.53
C TYR A 15 -15.29 17.06 18.81
N HIS A 16 -16.20 18.02 18.92
CA HIS A 16 -16.65 18.53 20.20
C HIS A 16 -18.17 18.58 20.15
N THR A 17 -18.79 17.82 21.03
CA THR A 17 -20.19 17.79 21.42
C THR A 17 -20.92 16.48 21.06
N ALA A 18 -20.69 15.46 21.84
CA ALA A 18 -21.69 14.43 22.17
C ALA A 18 -21.24 13.54 23.36
N CYS A 19 -20.86 14.18 24.46
CA CYS A 19 -20.75 13.46 25.74
C CYS A 19 -21.07 14.39 26.89
N SER A 20 -22.28 14.93 26.87
CA SER A 20 -22.87 15.63 28.02
C SER A 20 -24.37 15.86 27.79
N LEU A 21 -25.17 14.85 27.95
CA LEU A 21 -26.61 14.98 28.15
C LEU A 21 -27.18 13.58 28.43
N VAL A 22 -27.02 13.06 29.62
CA VAL A 22 -27.97 12.19 30.37
C VAL A 22 -27.41 11.98 31.78
N VAL A 23 -27.33 13.03 32.57
CA VAL A 23 -27.46 12.96 34.04
C VAL A 23 -27.95 14.32 34.52
N GLN A 24 -29.21 14.59 34.33
CA GLN A 24 -29.93 15.61 35.11
C GLN A 24 -31.43 15.46 34.80
N SER A 25 -32.08 14.63 35.52
CA SER A 25 -33.49 14.81 35.98
C SER A 25 -33.89 13.58 36.74
N LEU A 26 -33.92 13.70 38.04
CA LEU A 26 -34.82 13.01 38.99
C LEU A 26 -34.36 13.34 40.42
N TYR A 27 -34.58 14.58 40.83
CA TYR A 27 -34.74 14.91 42.24
C TYR A 27 -35.84 15.97 42.34
N THR A 28 -37.07 15.54 42.50
CA THR A 28 -38.12 16.29 43.23
C THR A 28 -38.87 15.28 44.06
N GLY A 29 -38.87 15.56 45.35
CA GLY A 29 -39.26 14.70 46.42
C GLY A 29 -40.74 14.35 46.51
N VAL A 30 -41.01 13.27 47.23
CA VAL A 30 -42.17 13.10 48.12
C VAL A 30 -41.72 12.28 49.34
N SER A 31 -42.09 12.74 50.48
CA SER A 31 -41.84 12.23 51.83
C SER A 31 -42.85 11.16 52.25
N TYR A 32 -42.38 10.31 53.17
CA TYR A 32 -43.09 9.52 54.23
C TYR A 32 -43.62 8.12 53.88
N GLY A 33 -43.08 7.17 54.62
CA GLY A 33 -43.73 6.03 55.23
C GLY A 33 -42.82 4.78 55.29
N PRO A 34 -42.55 4.18 56.43
CA PRO A 34 -41.65 3.02 56.53
C PRO A 34 -42.46 1.74 56.42
N THR A 35 -42.02 0.84 55.46
CA THR A 35 -42.15 -0.60 55.63
C THR A 35 -41.42 -1.38 54.54
N MET A 36 -40.69 -2.39 54.99
CA MET A 36 -40.25 -3.61 54.37
C MET A 36 -39.13 -3.52 53.31
N SER A 37 -37.98 -3.95 53.75
CA SER A 37 -36.80 -4.36 53.04
C SER A 37 -37.06 -5.49 52.05
N SER A 38 -36.84 -5.17 50.76
CA SER A 38 -36.44 -6.17 49.74
C SER A 38 -35.27 -5.59 48.97
N PRO A 39 -34.15 -6.27 48.84
CA PRO A 39 -33.05 -5.79 48.02
C PRO A 39 -33.44 -5.93 46.54
N LEU A 40 -33.73 -4.79 45.90
CA LEU A 40 -33.76 -4.76 44.44
C LEU A 40 -32.34 -5.03 43.96
N ALA A 41 -32.10 -6.24 43.47
CA ALA A 41 -30.93 -6.55 42.70
C ALA A 41 -30.99 -5.71 41.41
N LEU A 42 -30.20 -4.64 41.34
CA LEU A 42 -29.94 -3.91 40.11
C LEU A 42 -29.16 -4.86 39.21
N ALA A 43 -29.85 -5.51 38.28
CA ALA A 43 -29.18 -6.25 37.19
C ALA A 43 -28.48 -5.21 36.32
N LEU A 44 -27.16 -5.07 36.50
CA LEU A 44 -26.28 -4.40 35.54
C LEU A 44 -26.30 -5.27 34.26
N VAL A 45 -27.16 -4.90 33.31
CA VAL A 45 -27.09 -5.42 31.95
C VAL A 45 -25.82 -4.81 31.36
N PRO A 46 -24.81 -5.61 31.04
CA PRO A 46 -23.64 -5.08 30.35
C PRO A 46 -24.08 -4.57 28.97
N LEU A 47 -23.99 -3.26 28.80
CA LEU A 47 -24.17 -2.63 27.49
C LEU A 47 -22.94 -3.06 26.66
N PHE A 48 -23.05 -4.12 25.89
CA PHE A 48 -22.06 -4.47 24.86
C PHE A 48 -22.15 -3.37 23.81
N LEU A 49 -21.29 -2.37 23.91
CA LEU A 49 -20.96 -1.47 22.81
C LEU A 49 -20.25 -2.34 21.75
N THR A 50 -21.02 -2.84 20.80
CA THR A 50 -20.43 -3.44 19.59
C THR A 50 -19.65 -2.34 18.89
N ALA A 51 -18.37 -2.59 18.62
CA ALA A 51 -17.59 -1.71 17.76
C ALA A 51 -18.35 -1.55 16.42
N PRO A 52 -18.37 -0.35 15.83
CA PRO A 52 -19.01 -0.16 14.53
C PRO A 52 -18.35 -1.12 13.52
N ALA A 53 -19.16 -1.77 12.71
CA ALA A 53 -18.66 -2.65 11.67
C ALA A 53 -17.81 -1.84 10.67
N THR A 54 -16.71 -2.42 10.21
CA THR A 54 -15.86 -1.84 9.16
C THR A 54 -16.72 -1.53 7.92
N PRO A 55 -16.73 -0.28 7.44
CA PRO A 55 -17.48 0.09 6.24
C PRO A 55 -17.05 -0.73 5.02
N VAL A 56 -18.01 -1.09 4.18
CA VAL A 56 -17.78 -1.82 2.92
C VAL A 56 -18.20 -0.95 1.76
N ILE A 57 -17.27 -0.69 0.84
CA ILE A 57 -17.50 0.11 -0.39
C ILE A 57 -17.68 -0.87 -1.56
N THR A 58 -18.74 -0.67 -2.34
CA THR A 58 -18.96 -1.50 -3.53
C THR A 58 -18.21 -0.92 -4.73
N PRO A 59 -17.37 -1.68 -5.45
CA PRO A 59 -16.74 -1.21 -6.67
C PRO A 59 -17.79 -0.91 -7.75
N THR A 60 -17.52 0.09 -8.57
CA THR A 60 -18.39 0.47 -9.70
C THR A 60 -18.02 -0.28 -10.98
N VAL A 61 -16.79 -0.74 -11.06
CA VAL A 61 -16.24 -1.50 -12.19
C VAL A 61 -15.31 -2.56 -11.66
N ILE A 62 -15.33 -3.73 -12.31
CA ILE A 62 -14.39 -4.83 -12.09
C ILE A 62 -13.80 -5.17 -13.46
N THR A 63 -12.46 -5.27 -13.54
CA THR A 63 -11.78 -5.68 -14.79
C THR A 63 -11.97 -7.17 -15.06
N GLN A 64 -11.57 -7.63 -16.23
CA GLN A 64 -11.43 -9.07 -16.48
C GLN A 64 -10.48 -9.69 -15.43
N THR A 65 -10.64 -10.99 -15.20
CA THR A 65 -9.68 -11.78 -14.41
C THR A 65 -8.46 -12.10 -15.27
N PHE A 66 -7.29 -12.04 -14.65
CA PHE A 66 -6.02 -12.47 -15.23
C PHE A 66 -5.62 -13.78 -14.57
N GLU A 67 -5.30 -14.76 -15.41
CA GLU A 67 -4.90 -16.11 -15.00
C GLU A 67 -3.39 -16.27 -15.19
N GLU A 68 -2.77 -17.06 -14.35
CA GLU A 68 -1.34 -17.38 -14.47
C GLU A 68 -0.92 -17.71 -15.93
N PRO A 69 0.22 -17.21 -16.38
CA PRO A 69 1.26 -16.45 -15.64
C PRO A 69 1.00 -14.94 -15.58
N ALA A 70 -0.15 -14.44 -16.02
CA ALA A 70 -0.56 -13.06 -15.96
C ALA A 70 -1.28 -12.78 -14.63
N ASP A 71 -0.51 -12.58 -13.58
CA ASP A 71 -0.98 -12.31 -12.24
C ASP A 71 -0.98 -10.80 -11.96
N ALA A 72 -2.17 -10.21 -11.75
CA ALA A 72 -2.31 -8.79 -11.45
C ALA A 72 -1.67 -8.45 -10.11
N ASP A 73 -1.16 -7.22 -9.98
CA ASP A 73 -0.41 -6.79 -8.80
C ASP A 73 -0.74 -5.32 -8.44
N ASP A 74 -0.09 -4.34 -9.03
CA ASP A 74 -0.19 -2.94 -8.63
C ASP A 74 -0.80 -2.05 -9.73
N PRO A 75 -1.77 -1.17 -9.40
CA PRO A 75 -2.36 -0.23 -10.35
C PRO A 75 -1.78 1.18 -10.25
N ALA A 76 -1.78 1.93 -11.36
CA ALA A 76 -1.54 3.38 -11.39
C ALA A 76 -2.51 4.10 -12.33
N ILE A 77 -2.90 5.33 -12.00
CA ILE A 77 -3.86 6.13 -12.76
C ILE A 77 -3.14 7.26 -13.51
N TRP A 78 -3.08 7.18 -14.82
CA TRP A 78 -2.70 8.32 -15.66
C TRP A 78 -3.89 9.21 -15.92
N VAL A 79 -3.83 10.46 -15.41
CA VAL A 79 -4.86 11.46 -15.65
C VAL A 79 -4.56 12.20 -16.96
N ASN A 80 -5.44 12.06 -17.94
CA ASN A 80 -5.30 12.79 -19.18
C ASN A 80 -5.46 14.31 -18.95
N PRO A 81 -4.42 15.11 -19.18
CA PRO A 81 -4.44 16.53 -18.88
C PRO A 81 -5.38 17.35 -19.78
N ARG A 82 -5.80 16.79 -20.92
CA ARG A 82 -6.68 17.46 -21.90
C ARG A 82 -8.13 17.03 -21.76
N ASN A 83 -8.38 15.79 -21.37
CA ASN A 83 -9.71 15.23 -21.23
C ASN A 83 -9.70 14.08 -20.19
N THR A 84 -10.13 14.36 -18.97
CA THR A 84 -10.10 13.41 -17.86
C THR A 84 -10.91 12.14 -18.13
N GLU A 85 -11.97 12.20 -18.97
CA GLU A 85 -12.75 11.02 -19.37
C GLU A 85 -11.95 10.01 -20.23
N ARG A 86 -10.79 10.43 -20.74
CA ARG A 86 -9.85 9.62 -21.52
C ARG A 86 -8.58 9.29 -20.74
N SER A 87 -8.67 9.34 -19.42
CA SER A 87 -7.62 8.83 -18.54
C SER A 87 -7.49 7.32 -18.66
N VAL A 88 -6.31 6.80 -18.30
CA VAL A 88 -5.96 5.38 -18.44
C VAL A 88 -5.54 4.87 -17.09
N VAL A 89 -6.01 3.68 -16.72
CA VAL A 89 -5.49 2.91 -15.61
C VAL A 89 -4.48 1.91 -16.16
N LEU A 90 -3.31 1.86 -15.55
CA LEU A 90 -2.30 0.87 -15.81
C LEU A 90 -2.34 -0.17 -14.69
N GLY A 91 -2.01 -1.41 -14.98
CA GLY A 91 -1.89 -2.46 -13.98
C GLY A 91 -0.78 -3.44 -14.37
N THR A 92 0.09 -3.75 -13.46
CA THR A 92 1.12 -4.78 -13.64
C THR A 92 0.49 -6.17 -13.58
N LEU A 93 1.04 -7.10 -14.34
CA LEU A 93 0.55 -8.47 -14.47
C LEU A 93 1.68 -9.48 -14.30
N LYS A 94 2.66 -9.20 -13.49
CA LYS A 94 3.86 -10.02 -13.29
C LYS A 94 4.45 -10.46 -14.65
N GLU A 95 4.52 -11.76 -14.96
CA GLU A 95 5.02 -12.24 -16.26
C GLU A 95 4.13 -11.83 -17.45
N GLY A 96 2.85 -11.55 -17.19
CA GLY A 96 1.92 -11.03 -18.21
C GLY A 96 2.28 -9.62 -18.72
N GLY A 97 3.14 -8.89 -18.02
CA GLY A 97 3.60 -7.55 -18.40
C GLY A 97 2.76 -6.42 -17.80
N LEU A 98 2.37 -5.46 -18.62
CA LEU A 98 1.60 -4.28 -18.22
C LEU A 98 0.28 -4.24 -19.01
N ALA A 99 -0.85 -4.12 -18.32
CA ALA A 99 -2.14 -3.86 -18.94
C ALA A 99 -2.50 -2.37 -18.87
N ALA A 100 -3.26 -1.90 -19.83
CA ALA A 100 -3.90 -0.58 -19.83
C ALA A 100 -5.41 -0.74 -19.96
N PHE A 101 -6.16 0.03 -19.17
CA PHE A 101 -7.63 0.00 -19.12
C PHE A 101 -8.21 1.39 -19.36
N ASP A 102 -9.36 1.46 -20.02
CA ASP A 102 -10.18 2.65 -19.97
C ASP A 102 -10.89 2.79 -18.60
N LEU A 103 -11.51 3.93 -18.34
CA LEU A 103 -12.20 4.18 -17.07
C LEU A 103 -13.43 3.29 -16.83
N ASN A 104 -13.82 2.45 -17.79
CA ASN A 104 -14.86 1.44 -17.64
C ASN A 104 -14.29 0.05 -17.40
N GLY A 105 -12.97 -0.05 -17.14
CA GLY A 105 -12.29 -1.31 -16.85
C GLY A 105 -12.06 -2.21 -18.06
N ARG A 106 -12.33 -1.71 -19.27
CA ARG A 106 -12.06 -2.44 -20.50
C ARG A 106 -10.58 -2.35 -20.83
N THR A 107 -9.94 -3.49 -21.05
CA THR A 107 -8.55 -3.56 -21.53
C THR A 107 -8.43 -2.90 -22.90
N ILE A 108 -7.55 -1.89 -23.01
CA ILE A 108 -7.24 -1.17 -24.26
C ILE A 108 -5.85 -1.52 -24.80
N GLY A 109 -5.02 -2.20 -24.01
CA GLY A 109 -3.72 -2.71 -24.42
C GLY A 109 -3.10 -3.62 -23.38
N VAL A 110 -2.27 -4.57 -23.83
CA VAL A 110 -1.38 -5.38 -22.99
C VAL A 110 0.01 -5.32 -23.61
N TYR A 111 0.99 -5.01 -22.78
CA TYR A 111 2.39 -4.83 -23.17
C TYR A 111 3.21 -5.91 -22.48
N PRO A 112 3.60 -6.98 -23.17
CA PRO A 112 4.24 -8.14 -22.55
C PRO A 112 5.58 -7.76 -21.92
N ALA A 113 5.91 -8.44 -20.84
CA ALA A 113 7.24 -8.36 -20.25
C ALA A 113 8.29 -8.90 -21.24
N PRO A 114 9.55 -8.42 -21.19
CA PRO A 114 10.57 -8.84 -22.14
C PRO A 114 10.89 -10.32 -22.00
N LEU A 115 11.17 -10.94 -23.14
CA LEU A 115 11.66 -12.32 -23.17
C LEU A 115 13.02 -12.45 -22.50
N PRO A 116 13.38 -13.66 -22.01
CA PRO A 116 14.71 -13.91 -21.48
C PRO A 116 15.80 -13.53 -22.50
N PRO A 117 16.89 -12.86 -22.08
CA PRO A 117 17.98 -12.50 -23.00
C PRO A 117 18.79 -13.71 -23.48
N THR A 118 18.76 -14.80 -22.71
CA THR A 118 19.36 -16.10 -23.04
C THR A 118 18.41 -17.22 -22.62
N PRO A 119 18.54 -18.45 -23.12
CA PRO A 119 17.66 -19.56 -22.75
C PRO A 119 17.63 -19.88 -21.24
N ASP A 120 18.72 -19.61 -20.55
CA ASP A 120 18.87 -19.91 -19.11
C ASP A 120 18.50 -18.73 -18.21
N ALA A 121 18.24 -17.55 -18.77
CA ALA A 121 17.89 -16.36 -18.00
C ALA A 121 16.38 -16.28 -17.74
N LYS A 122 15.98 -15.54 -16.70
CA LYS A 122 14.57 -15.26 -16.39
C LYS A 122 13.95 -14.27 -17.38
N PRO A 123 12.67 -14.40 -17.71
CA PRO A 123 11.93 -13.37 -18.43
C PRO A 123 11.76 -12.10 -17.59
N GLY A 124 11.27 -11.03 -18.19
CA GLY A 124 10.77 -9.89 -17.44
C GLY A 124 9.59 -10.28 -16.54
N ARG A 125 9.48 -9.58 -15.41
CA ARG A 125 8.39 -9.74 -14.43
C ARG A 125 8.07 -8.40 -13.80
N TYR A 126 6.91 -7.84 -14.10
CA TYR A 126 6.51 -6.51 -13.66
C TYR A 126 5.77 -6.57 -12.32
N ASN A 127 6.31 -5.86 -11.31
CA ASN A 127 5.72 -5.83 -9.98
C ASN A 127 4.90 -4.56 -9.77
N ASN A 128 5.52 -3.41 -9.51
CA ASN A 128 4.81 -2.17 -9.26
C ASN A 128 4.89 -1.21 -10.44
N VAL A 129 3.91 -0.31 -10.51
CA VAL A 129 3.84 0.78 -11.50
C VAL A 129 3.47 2.09 -10.82
N ASP A 130 4.09 3.19 -11.23
CA ASP A 130 3.67 4.55 -10.84
C ASP A 130 3.81 5.52 -12.01
N VAL A 131 3.06 6.62 -11.97
CA VAL A 131 2.92 7.57 -13.07
C VAL A 131 3.43 8.95 -12.69
N LEU A 132 4.37 9.49 -13.49
CA LEU A 132 4.83 10.86 -13.37
C LEU A 132 4.69 11.60 -14.71
N GLY A 133 3.79 12.54 -14.78
CA GLY A 133 3.42 13.25 -16.00
C GLY A 133 2.82 12.31 -17.05
N ASN A 134 3.47 12.17 -18.21
CA ASN A 134 3.06 11.24 -19.26
C ASN A 134 3.94 9.99 -19.33
N ARG A 135 4.66 9.69 -18.28
CA ARG A 135 5.49 8.48 -18.19
C ARG A 135 5.01 7.60 -17.05
N ALA A 136 4.95 6.31 -17.31
CA ALA A 136 4.82 5.29 -16.27
C ALA A 136 6.17 4.62 -16.06
N PHE A 137 6.49 4.37 -14.81
CA PHE A 137 7.68 3.66 -14.37
C PHE A 137 7.25 2.32 -13.79
N VAL A 138 7.90 1.24 -14.21
CA VAL A 138 7.53 -0.12 -13.82
C VAL A 138 8.78 -0.83 -13.29
N SER A 139 8.68 -1.47 -12.14
CA SER A 139 9.75 -2.34 -11.63
C SER A 139 9.70 -3.69 -12.37
N ASP A 140 10.74 -3.95 -13.18
CA ASP A 140 10.93 -5.22 -13.87
C ASP A 140 11.87 -6.09 -13.03
N ARG A 141 11.29 -6.82 -12.07
CA ARG A 141 12.07 -7.67 -11.15
C ARG A 141 12.73 -8.85 -11.86
N GLY A 142 12.15 -9.34 -12.95
CA GLY A 142 12.76 -10.39 -13.75
C GLY A 142 14.04 -9.94 -14.46
N ARG A 143 14.28 -8.63 -14.62
CA ARG A 143 15.45 -8.05 -15.29
C ARG A 143 16.21 -7.03 -14.43
N ASP A 144 15.81 -6.84 -13.18
CA ASP A 144 16.37 -5.85 -12.24
C ASP A 144 16.46 -4.44 -12.83
N ARG A 145 15.37 -3.97 -13.46
CA ARG A 145 15.35 -2.68 -14.17
C ARG A 145 14.09 -1.89 -13.88
N ILE A 146 14.19 -0.58 -14.07
CA ILE A 146 13.03 0.27 -14.18
C ILE A 146 12.68 0.43 -15.65
N ARG A 147 11.48 -0.02 -16.03
CA ARG A 147 10.92 0.23 -17.36
C ARG A 147 10.27 1.59 -17.40
N VAL A 148 10.35 2.23 -18.55
CA VAL A 148 9.74 3.54 -18.81
C VAL A 148 8.76 3.40 -19.95
N PHE A 149 7.50 3.69 -19.70
CA PHE A 149 6.44 3.71 -20.72
C PHE A 149 5.97 5.13 -20.95
N GLN A 150 5.85 5.51 -22.23
CA GLN A 150 5.10 6.71 -22.60
C GLN A 150 3.62 6.38 -22.60
N VAL A 151 2.81 7.16 -21.85
CA VAL A 151 1.36 6.95 -21.71
C VAL A 151 0.59 8.03 -22.44
N ASP A 152 -0.44 7.64 -23.17
CA ASP A 152 -1.46 8.52 -23.75
C ASP A 152 -2.86 7.86 -23.66
N GLU A 153 -3.87 8.52 -24.20
CA GLU A 153 -5.27 8.05 -24.18
C GLU A 153 -5.53 6.74 -24.95
N ARG A 154 -4.54 6.22 -25.65
CA ARG A 154 -4.60 4.94 -26.39
C ARG A 154 -3.92 3.82 -25.64
N GLY A 155 -3.29 4.10 -24.49
CA GLY A 155 -2.57 3.15 -23.66
C GLY A 155 -1.11 3.55 -23.43
N ALA A 156 -0.20 2.60 -23.49
CA ALA A 156 1.21 2.80 -23.19
C ALA A 156 2.13 2.32 -24.33
N LYS A 157 3.37 2.79 -24.31
CA LYS A 157 4.43 2.35 -25.23
C LYS A 157 5.74 2.26 -24.46
N ASP A 158 6.38 1.10 -24.45
CA ASP A 158 7.72 0.97 -23.89
C ASP A 158 8.71 1.85 -24.67
N VAL A 159 9.35 2.76 -23.94
CA VAL A 159 10.37 3.68 -24.42
C VAL A 159 11.66 3.57 -23.62
N THR A 160 11.79 2.52 -22.82
CA THR A 160 12.96 2.26 -21.98
C THR A 160 14.23 2.30 -22.80
N ASN A 161 15.26 2.96 -22.30
CA ASN A 161 16.57 2.95 -22.92
C ASN A 161 17.08 1.51 -23.03
N PRO A 162 17.38 0.98 -24.23
CA PRO A 162 17.86 -0.38 -24.38
C PRO A 162 19.20 -0.64 -23.68
N ALA A 163 19.97 0.42 -23.39
CA ALA A 163 21.24 0.36 -22.66
C ALA A 163 21.08 0.46 -21.13
N ALA A 164 19.84 0.58 -20.62
CA ALA A 164 19.56 0.64 -19.19
C ALA A 164 20.21 -0.52 -18.43
N LYS A 165 20.79 -0.21 -17.27
CA LYS A 165 21.53 -1.19 -16.46
C LYS A 165 20.65 -1.73 -15.34
N PRO A 166 20.94 -2.94 -14.82
CA PRO A 166 20.36 -3.42 -13.57
C PRO A 166 20.55 -2.42 -12.43
N VAL A 167 19.59 -2.33 -11.53
CA VAL A 167 19.62 -1.37 -10.41
C VAL A 167 20.47 -1.90 -9.26
N PHE A 168 20.30 -3.13 -8.87
CA PHE A 168 20.99 -3.75 -7.73
C PHE A 168 22.01 -4.78 -8.17
N SER A 169 21.68 -5.60 -9.17
CA SER A 169 22.48 -6.74 -9.62
C SER A 169 23.68 -6.32 -10.47
N LYS A 170 24.77 -7.06 -10.37
CA LYS A 170 25.99 -6.85 -11.17
C LYS A 170 26.18 -7.93 -12.22
N THR A 171 25.59 -9.11 -12.00
CA THR A 171 25.69 -10.29 -12.86
C THR A 171 24.30 -10.83 -13.18
N GLU A 172 24.18 -11.65 -14.22
CA GLU A 172 22.93 -12.32 -14.57
C GLU A 172 22.51 -13.32 -13.49
N GLN A 173 23.46 -13.96 -12.82
CA GLN A 173 23.16 -14.86 -11.70
C GLN A 173 22.49 -14.10 -10.55
N GLU A 174 22.97 -12.90 -10.18
CA GLU A 174 22.31 -12.09 -9.14
C GLU A 174 20.89 -11.68 -9.55
N VAL A 175 20.62 -11.46 -10.85
CA VAL A 175 19.25 -11.25 -11.35
C VAL A 175 18.39 -12.48 -11.13
N ASP A 176 18.90 -13.68 -11.43
CA ASP A 176 18.15 -14.92 -11.30
C ASP A 176 17.89 -15.35 -9.84
N GLU A 177 18.68 -14.85 -8.89
CA GLU A 177 18.49 -15.06 -7.45
C GLU A 177 17.34 -14.21 -6.85
N GLN A 178 16.69 -13.39 -7.68
CA GLN A 178 15.51 -12.60 -7.32
C GLN A 178 15.69 -11.47 -6.29
N HIS A 179 16.91 -11.10 -5.92
CA HIS A 179 17.20 -9.91 -5.10
C HIS A 179 17.22 -8.63 -5.94
N ASN A 180 16.11 -8.35 -6.62
CA ASN A 180 15.96 -7.38 -7.69
C ASN A 180 15.06 -6.23 -7.28
N VAL A 181 14.85 -5.27 -8.20
CA VAL A 181 13.82 -4.22 -8.04
C VAL A 181 12.45 -4.85 -7.73
N TYR A 182 11.74 -4.24 -6.77
CA TYR A 182 10.47 -4.76 -6.28
C TYR A 182 9.44 -3.64 -6.20
N GLY A 183 9.13 -3.10 -5.02
CA GLY A 183 8.24 -1.96 -4.85
C GLY A 183 8.75 -0.70 -5.56
N LEU A 184 7.86 0.22 -5.92
CA LEU A 184 8.20 1.41 -6.67
C LEU A 184 7.34 2.62 -6.31
N ALA A 185 7.94 3.82 -6.33
CA ALA A 185 7.23 5.10 -6.37
C ALA A 185 7.97 6.08 -7.28
N ALA A 186 7.25 6.89 -8.04
CA ALA A 186 7.79 7.94 -8.88
C ALA A 186 7.27 9.32 -8.43
N GLY A 187 8.05 10.37 -8.58
CA GLY A 187 7.61 11.70 -8.20
C GLY A 187 8.63 12.79 -8.49
N HIS A 188 8.21 14.02 -8.24
CA HIS A 188 9.05 15.20 -8.39
C HIS A 188 9.60 15.66 -7.03
N VAL A 189 10.91 15.61 -6.84
CA VAL A 189 11.58 15.94 -5.57
C VAL A 189 12.64 17.02 -5.80
N ASN A 190 12.45 18.20 -5.19
CA ASN A 190 13.40 19.30 -5.25
C ASN A 190 13.89 19.63 -6.68
N GLY A 191 12.99 19.69 -7.66
CA GLY A 191 13.29 20.02 -9.05
C GLY A 191 13.83 18.87 -9.89
N LYS A 192 13.73 17.63 -9.44
CA LYS A 192 14.18 16.43 -10.13
C LYS A 192 13.07 15.40 -10.20
N ASP A 193 12.91 14.78 -11.36
CA ASP A 193 12.12 13.58 -11.50
C ASP A 193 12.92 12.40 -10.93
N VAL A 194 12.31 11.68 -10.02
CA VAL A 194 12.94 10.55 -9.32
C VAL A 194 12.04 9.33 -9.31
N VAL A 195 12.67 8.18 -9.20
CA VAL A 195 12.03 6.89 -8.87
C VAL A 195 12.70 6.37 -7.60
N VAL A 196 11.91 5.90 -6.67
CA VAL A 196 12.39 5.09 -5.54
C VAL A 196 11.96 3.66 -5.78
N THR A 197 12.86 2.71 -5.59
CA THR A 197 12.54 1.28 -5.71
C THR A 197 13.21 0.51 -4.58
N SER A 198 12.54 -0.52 -4.09
CA SER A 198 13.07 -1.43 -3.09
C SER A 198 13.80 -2.60 -3.75
N ARG A 199 14.54 -3.34 -2.94
CA ARG A 199 15.15 -4.60 -3.30
C ARG A 199 14.36 -5.75 -2.67
N ARG A 200 13.93 -6.69 -3.49
CA ARG A 200 13.17 -7.85 -3.03
C ARG A 200 13.99 -8.69 -2.04
N ASN A 201 13.32 -9.24 -1.05
CA ASN A 201 13.92 -10.08 0.01
C ASN A 201 15.01 -9.38 0.81
N GLU A 202 15.08 -8.03 0.74
CA GLU A 202 16.05 -7.23 1.47
C GLU A 202 15.42 -5.93 2.04
N THR A 203 16.14 -5.25 2.90
CA THR A 203 15.69 -4.01 3.52
C THR A 203 16.08 -2.76 2.72
N SER A 204 16.80 -2.93 1.62
CA SER A 204 17.38 -1.83 0.84
C SER A 204 16.34 -1.14 -0.04
N ILE A 205 16.36 0.19 -0.05
CA ILE A 205 15.65 1.03 -1.01
C ILE A 205 16.65 1.94 -1.74
N ALA A 206 16.46 2.12 -3.06
CA ALA A 206 17.32 2.95 -3.89
C ALA A 206 16.57 4.19 -4.41
N LEU A 207 17.22 5.35 -4.34
CA LEU A 207 16.77 6.57 -5.01
C LEU A 207 17.45 6.66 -6.37
N LEU A 208 16.65 6.76 -7.41
CA LEU A 208 17.07 6.88 -8.80
C LEU A 208 16.65 8.24 -9.36
N GLN A 209 17.54 8.92 -10.06
CA GLN A 209 17.20 10.10 -10.86
C GLN A 209 16.80 9.66 -12.25
N VAL A 210 15.65 10.15 -12.74
CA VAL A 210 15.21 9.92 -14.12
C VAL A 210 16.05 10.76 -15.08
N THR A 211 16.49 10.16 -16.17
CA THR A 211 17.32 10.82 -17.21
C THR A 211 16.48 11.17 -18.44
N ASN A 212 17.02 12.04 -19.30
CA ASN A 212 16.29 12.50 -20.49
C ASN A 212 16.17 11.44 -21.59
N ASP A 213 16.94 10.36 -21.51
CA ASP A 213 16.97 9.26 -22.47
C ASP A 213 16.13 8.06 -22.03
N ASN A 214 15.14 8.28 -21.17
CA ASN A 214 14.23 7.27 -20.61
C ASN A 214 14.98 6.14 -19.87
N ASP A 215 15.94 6.52 -19.07
CA ASP A 215 16.68 5.65 -18.16
C ASP A 215 16.65 6.23 -16.74
N THR A 216 17.22 5.50 -15.81
CA THR A 216 17.37 5.91 -14.42
C THR A 216 18.82 5.77 -13.96
N LYS A 217 19.26 6.68 -13.11
CA LYS A 217 20.59 6.65 -12.49
C LYS A 217 20.48 6.58 -10.98
N LYS A 218 20.97 5.50 -10.38
CA LYS A 218 21.02 5.36 -8.93
C LYS A 218 21.93 6.43 -8.31
N VAL A 219 21.37 7.17 -7.35
CA VAL A 219 22.06 8.28 -6.67
C VAL A 219 22.26 8.03 -5.19
N SER A 220 21.44 7.19 -4.56
CA SER A 220 21.58 6.86 -3.14
C SER A 220 20.89 5.52 -2.83
N THR A 221 21.29 4.90 -1.73
CA THR A 221 20.63 3.73 -1.13
C THR A 221 20.43 3.97 0.35
N LEU A 222 19.39 3.40 0.92
CA LEU A 222 19.07 3.41 2.35
C LEU A 222 18.63 2.00 2.73
N ASP A 223 19.21 1.46 3.80
CA ASP A 223 18.76 0.21 4.40
C ASP A 223 17.85 0.51 5.59
N LEU A 224 16.67 -0.09 5.61
CA LEU A 224 15.76 -0.02 6.73
C LEU A 224 16.13 -1.08 7.79
N PRO A 225 15.77 -0.91 9.06
CA PRO A 225 16.03 -1.91 10.07
C PRO A 225 15.25 -3.21 9.82
N SER A 226 15.89 -4.35 10.09
CA SER A 226 15.27 -5.68 10.24
C SER A 226 15.21 -6.13 11.71
N THR A 227 15.92 -5.42 12.61
CA THR A 227 15.97 -5.71 14.03
C THR A 227 15.63 -4.47 14.84
N PHE A 228 14.83 -4.62 15.86
CA PHE A 228 14.27 -3.54 16.66
C PHE A 228 14.46 -3.78 18.15
N THR A 229 14.69 -2.71 18.90
CA THR A 229 14.63 -2.75 20.36
C THR A 229 13.18 -2.57 20.81
N LEU A 230 12.63 -3.58 21.45
CA LEU A 230 11.26 -3.57 21.96
C LEU A 230 11.12 -2.69 23.21
N PRO A 231 9.89 -2.26 23.58
CA PRO A 231 9.64 -1.48 24.80
C PRO A 231 10.13 -2.12 26.09
N ASN A 232 10.28 -3.45 26.14
CA ASN A 232 10.84 -4.19 27.26
C ASN A 232 12.38 -4.31 27.24
N GLY A 233 13.05 -3.65 26.29
CA GLY A 233 14.49 -3.66 26.12
C GLY A 233 15.09 -4.87 25.38
N LYS A 234 14.27 -5.85 24.99
CA LYS A 234 14.73 -7.01 24.21
C LYS A 234 14.90 -6.63 22.74
N GLN A 235 15.83 -7.31 22.07
CA GLN A 235 15.93 -7.27 20.62
C GLN A 235 14.90 -8.19 19.99
N TRP A 236 14.29 -7.74 18.91
CA TRP A 236 13.39 -8.54 18.09
C TRP A 236 13.81 -8.37 16.62
N THR A 237 14.03 -9.46 15.96
CA THR A 237 14.29 -9.51 14.52
C THR A 237 13.02 -9.97 13.82
N VAL A 238 12.66 -9.32 12.72
CA VAL A 238 11.52 -9.72 11.88
C VAL A 238 11.77 -11.15 11.40
N CYS A 239 10.74 -11.98 11.47
CA CYS A 239 10.79 -13.34 10.95
C CYS A 239 10.82 -13.30 9.43
N GLY A 240 11.45 -14.27 8.80
CA GLY A 240 11.52 -14.45 7.36
C GLY A 240 12.31 -15.71 7.03
N GLU A 241 12.38 -16.06 5.78
CA GLU A 241 13.24 -17.13 5.29
C GLU A 241 14.72 -16.84 5.64
N PRO A 242 15.51 -17.88 6.03
CA PRO A 242 16.92 -17.68 6.32
C PRO A 242 17.71 -17.10 5.14
N GLY A 243 18.26 -15.89 5.33
CA GLY A 243 19.00 -15.15 4.29
C GLY A 243 18.19 -14.00 3.68
N GLU A 244 16.93 -13.90 3.97
CA GLU A 244 16.04 -12.82 3.54
C GLU A 244 15.81 -11.79 4.66
N GLY A 245 15.43 -10.58 4.27
CA GLY A 245 15.06 -9.50 5.16
C GLY A 245 13.66 -8.96 4.85
N PRO A 246 13.01 -8.28 5.81
CA PRO A 246 11.70 -7.69 5.59
C PRO A 246 11.77 -6.64 4.49
N GLN A 247 11.15 -6.94 3.37
CA GLN A 247 11.16 -6.11 2.16
C GLN A 247 10.15 -4.96 2.24
N VAL A 248 10.24 -4.04 1.29
CA VAL A 248 9.31 -2.94 1.11
C VAL A 248 8.61 -3.11 -0.22
N GLU A 249 7.29 -3.10 -0.25
CA GLU A 249 6.56 -3.09 -1.51
C GLU A 249 5.83 -1.77 -1.74
N GLY A 250 4.79 -1.48 -0.99
CA GLY A 250 4.03 -0.27 -1.17
C GLY A 250 4.84 0.99 -0.88
N MET A 251 4.91 1.89 -1.86
CA MET A 251 5.58 3.19 -1.70
C MET A 251 4.80 4.30 -2.39
N VAL A 252 4.88 5.53 -1.83
CA VAL A 252 4.35 6.73 -2.48
C VAL A 252 5.16 7.96 -2.08
N ILE A 253 5.36 8.88 -3.03
CA ILE A 253 6.05 10.16 -2.80
C ILE A 253 5.05 11.28 -2.60
N ASP A 254 5.06 11.92 -1.44
CA ASP A 254 4.39 13.22 -1.25
C ASP A 254 5.28 14.34 -1.80
N GLU A 255 5.04 14.76 -3.03
CA GLU A 255 5.80 15.81 -3.71
C GLU A 255 5.69 17.17 -3.00
N ARG A 256 4.59 17.45 -2.28
CA ARG A 256 4.39 18.71 -1.55
C ARG A 256 5.34 18.86 -0.38
N THR A 257 5.73 17.77 0.26
CA THR A 257 6.60 17.75 1.43
C THR A 257 7.95 17.10 1.17
N ASN A 258 8.19 16.58 -0.07
CA ASN A 258 9.34 15.76 -0.42
C ASN A 258 9.52 14.61 0.58
N THR A 259 8.47 13.86 0.79
CA THR A 259 8.45 12.75 1.74
C THR A 259 8.09 11.45 1.03
N LEU A 260 8.87 10.41 1.23
CA LEU A 260 8.52 9.04 0.88
C LEU A 260 7.78 8.40 2.06
N TYR A 261 6.65 7.80 1.77
CA TYR A 261 6.06 6.78 2.63
C TYR A 261 6.38 5.42 2.04
N ALA A 262 6.77 4.47 2.88
CA ALA A 262 7.20 3.14 2.47
C ALA A 262 6.61 2.11 3.43
N ALA A 263 5.90 1.14 2.92
CA ALA A 263 5.36 0.01 3.66
C ALA A 263 6.37 -1.13 3.61
N GLN A 264 6.93 -1.47 4.77
CA GLN A 264 7.76 -2.66 4.96
C GLN A 264 6.85 -3.74 5.52
N GLU A 265 6.60 -4.77 4.74
CA GLU A 265 5.49 -5.72 4.85
C GLU A 265 5.19 -6.19 6.28
N ASP A 266 6.15 -6.84 6.92
CA ASP A 266 6.04 -7.36 8.29
C ASP A 266 6.38 -6.35 9.40
N VAL A 267 6.63 -5.09 9.06
CA VAL A 267 7.05 -4.06 10.01
C VAL A 267 6.01 -2.96 10.16
N GLY A 268 5.60 -2.35 9.04
CA GLY A 268 4.67 -1.23 9.01
C GLY A 268 5.13 -0.08 8.12
N ILE A 269 4.62 1.13 8.36
CA ILE A 269 4.80 2.28 7.48
C ILE A 269 5.94 3.18 7.98
N TRP A 270 6.88 3.46 7.09
CA TRP A 270 7.95 4.42 7.28
C TRP A 270 7.62 5.76 6.64
N ARG A 271 8.02 6.86 7.29
CA ARG A 271 8.07 8.21 6.75
C ARG A 271 9.51 8.64 6.61
N ILE A 272 9.96 8.96 5.40
CA ILE A 272 11.34 9.17 5.04
C ILE A 272 11.45 10.49 4.26
N PRO A 273 12.09 11.54 4.81
CA PRO A 273 12.33 12.75 4.06
C PRO A 273 13.21 12.47 2.83
N LEU A 274 12.82 12.99 1.66
CA LEU A 274 13.59 12.87 0.42
C LEU A 274 14.35 14.17 0.13
N ARG A 275 15.51 14.00 -0.48
CA ARG A 275 16.33 15.04 -1.09
C ARG A 275 16.66 14.64 -2.52
N ALA A 276 17.02 15.58 -3.36
CA ALA A 276 17.35 15.27 -4.76
C ALA A 276 18.51 14.24 -4.93
N ASN A 277 19.28 14.00 -3.91
CA ASN A 277 20.46 13.12 -3.93
C ASN A 277 20.54 12.16 -2.74
N GLY A 278 19.47 11.92 -2.01
CA GLY A 278 19.50 10.99 -0.90
C GLY A 278 18.27 11.03 0.01
N PHE A 279 18.35 10.22 1.03
CA PHE A 279 17.31 10.05 2.06
C PHE A 279 17.65 10.82 3.33
N GLY A 280 16.63 11.32 4.01
CA GLY A 280 16.73 11.75 5.39
C GLY A 280 16.59 10.58 6.36
N LYS A 281 16.52 10.88 7.66
CA LYS A 281 16.37 9.85 8.70
C LYS A 281 14.95 9.22 8.61
N PRO A 282 14.83 7.89 8.43
CA PRO A 282 13.54 7.20 8.43
C PRO A 282 12.92 7.23 9.83
N GLN A 283 11.59 7.29 9.86
CA GLN A 283 10.78 7.23 11.06
C GLN A 283 9.66 6.21 10.84
N LEU A 284 9.61 5.16 11.65
CA LEU A 284 8.49 4.21 11.69
C LEU A 284 7.28 4.92 12.31
N VAL A 285 6.21 5.09 11.55
CA VAL A 285 5.04 5.91 11.94
C VAL A 285 3.81 5.11 12.26
N ASP A 286 3.69 3.90 11.74
CA ASP A 286 2.76 2.85 12.21
C ASP A 286 3.39 1.48 12.06
N LYS A 287 2.81 0.47 12.70
CA LYS A 287 3.34 -0.88 12.79
C LYS A 287 2.23 -1.88 12.49
N VAL A 288 2.60 -3.04 11.96
CA VAL A 288 1.69 -4.18 11.89
C VAL A 288 1.36 -4.71 13.29
N ARG A 289 0.22 -5.39 13.44
CA ARG A 289 -0.26 -5.92 14.74
C ARG A 289 0.69 -6.94 15.35
N THR A 290 1.39 -7.69 14.51
CA THR A 290 2.36 -8.72 14.91
C THR A 290 3.74 -8.16 15.23
N TRP A 291 3.99 -6.84 15.06
CA TRP A 291 5.28 -6.25 15.36
C TRP A 291 5.73 -6.52 16.80
N GLY A 292 6.89 -7.15 16.94
CA GLY A 292 7.46 -7.53 18.23
C GLY A 292 6.91 -8.84 18.81
N ALA A 293 6.01 -9.52 18.10
CA ALA A 293 5.58 -10.87 18.46
C ALA A 293 6.67 -11.91 18.14
N PRO A 294 6.88 -12.90 19.00
CA PRO A 294 7.79 -14.00 18.67
C PRO A 294 7.18 -14.84 17.53
N GLN A 295 7.98 -15.02 16.49
CA GLN A 295 7.64 -15.83 15.32
C GLN A 295 8.83 -16.70 14.94
N LYS A 296 8.57 -17.79 14.25
CA LYS A 296 9.57 -18.73 13.73
C LYS A 296 9.19 -19.13 12.31
N TYR A 297 10.14 -19.06 11.40
CA TYR A 297 9.99 -19.55 10.03
C TYR A 297 9.81 -21.06 10.02
N ASN A 298 8.79 -21.52 9.30
CA ASN A 298 8.50 -22.92 9.05
C ASN A 298 8.88 -23.26 7.60
N PRO A 299 9.93 -24.06 7.37
CA PRO A 299 10.38 -24.38 6.01
C PRO A 299 9.42 -25.31 5.23
N ASP A 300 8.46 -25.94 5.92
CA ASP A 300 7.50 -26.84 5.26
C ASP A 300 6.33 -26.06 4.66
N THR A 301 5.99 -24.91 5.23
CA THR A 301 4.93 -24.00 4.74
C THR A 301 5.49 -22.75 4.07
N GLU A 302 6.79 -22.49 4.20
CA GLU A 302 7.47 -21.26 3.75
C GLU A 302 6.91 -20.00 4.42
N GLU A 303 6.33 -20.11 5.62
CA GLU A 303 5.69 -19.03 6.36
C GLU A 303 6.26 -18.83 7.76
N CYS A 304 6.06 -17.63 8.31
CA CYS A 304 6.38 -17.30 9.70
C CYS A 304 5.21 -17.58 10.63
N GLU A 305 5.34 -18.58 11.47
CA GLU A 305 4.33 -18.99 12.43
C GLU A 305 4.57 -18.38 13.83
N ALA A 306 3.49 -18.18 14.60
CA ALA A 306 3.60 -17.68 15.96
C ALA A 306 4.39 -18.65 16.86
N ASP A 307 5.44 -18.14 17.54
CA ASP A 307 6.28 -18.88 18.51
C ASP A 307 6.14 -18.31 19.93
N GLY A 308 4.91 -18.10 20.34
CA GLY A 308 4.54 -17.60 21.65
C GLY A 308 3.48 -16.50 21.64
N PRO A 309 3.08 -15.98 22.81
CA PRO A 309 2.05 -14.98 22.91
C PRO A 309 2.52 -13.62 22.36
N ASN A 310 1.65 -12.93 21.62
CA ASN A 310 1.90 -11.56 21.19
C ASN A 310 1.96 -10.62 22.40
N PRO A 311 3.07 -9.90 22.64
CA PRO A 311 3.23 -8.99 23.76
C PRO A 311 2.44 -7.66 23.62
N GLY A 312 1.82 -7.41 22.47
CA GLY A 312 1.03 -6.21 22.22
C GLY A 312 1.84 -4.95 21.96
N PHE A 313 3.05 -5.06 21.41
CA PHE A 313 3.91 -3.92 21.05
C PHE A 313 3.65 -3.39 19.64
N GLY A 314 2.89 -4.12 18.85
CA GLY A 314 2.49 -3.77 17.48
C GLY A 314 1.46 -2.65 17.41
N GLY A 315 1.12 -2.27 16.18
CA GLY A 315 0.04 -1.34 15.87
C GLY A 315 -1.35 -1.95 16.09
N LYS A 316 -2.37 -1.19 15.69
CA LYS A 316 -3.77 -1.62 15.83
C LYS A 316 -4.48 -1.77 14.49
N TRP A 317 -3.94 -1.17 13.45
CA TRP A 317 -4.66 -0.92 12.21
C TRP A 317 -4.25 -1.85 11.08
N LEU A 318 -2.96 -2.13 10.96
CA LEU A 318 -2.40 -2.95 9.88
C LEU A 318 -2.24 -4.40 10.31
N GLU A 319 -2.73 -5.32 9.51
CA GLU A 319 -2.33 -6.72 9.54
C GLU A 319 -1.24 -6.93 8.48
N ALA A 320 -0.27 -7.77 8.76
CA ALA A 320 0.75 -8.06 7.76
C ALA A 320 0.13 -8.86 6.58
N ASP A 321 0.45 -8.51 5.36
CA ASP A 321 1.48 -7.56 5.01
C ASP A 321 0.92 -6.13 4.94
N ALA A 322 1.76 -5.15 5.28
CA ALA A 322 1.48 -3.76 4.99
C ALA A 322 1.95 -3.47 3.56
N GLU A 323 1.01 -3.19 2.68
CA GLU A 323 1.20 -3.16 1.23
C GLU A 323 0.91 -1.78 0.61
N GLY A 324 0.33 -1.76 -0.58
CA GLY A 324 0.10 -0.61 -1.42
C GLY A 324 -0.21 0.70 -0.71
N LEU A 325 0.53 1.75 -1.05
CA LEU A 325 0.35 3.09 -0.50
C LEU A 325 -0.03 4.08 -1.59
N THR A 326 -1.04 4.91 -1.33
CA THR A 326 -1.38 6.02 -2.22
C THR A 326 -1.80 7.27 -1.44
N ILE A 327 -1.74 8.44 -2.08
CA ILE A 327 -2.04 9.72 -1.44
C ILE A 327 -3.22 10.41 -2.11
N ALA A 328 -4.19 10.80 -1.28
CA ALA A 328 -5.32 11.64 -1.65
C ALA A 328 -5.29 12.93 -0.80
N ASP A 329 -4.83 14.04 -1.36
CA ASP A 329 -4.67 15.33 -0.67
C ASP A 329 -3.86 15.21 0.64
N ASP A 330 -4.51 15.31 1.80
CA ASP A 330 -3.89 15.23 3.12
C ASP A 330 -4.01 13.85 3.77
N VAL A 331 -4.48 12.86 3.00
CA VAL A 331 -4.68 11.49 3.46
C VAL A 331 -3.68 10.57 2.78
N LEU A 332 -3.04 9.69 3.55
CA LEU A 332 -2.34 8.51 3.09
C LEU A 332 -3.30 7.33 3.23
N LEU A 333 -3.48 6.57 2.18
CA LEU A 333 -4.21 5.30 2.19
C LEU A 333 -3.20 4.17 2.13
N ALA A 334 -3.37 3.16 2.99
CA ALA A 334 -2.52 1.98 3.04
C ALA A 334 -3.36 0.70 2.93
N SER A 335 -2.91 -0.25 2.15
CA SER A 335 -3.44 -1.60 2.15
C SER A 335 -2.94 -2.37 3.38
N SER A 336 -3.85 -3.03 4.08
CA SER A 336 -3.64 -4.02 5.12
C SER A 336 -4.04 -5.36 4.51
N GLN A 337 -3.10 -5.99 3.79
CA GLN A 337 -3.36 -7.12 2.92
C GLN A 337 -3.91 -8.31 3.71
N GLY A 338 -3.29 -8.65 4.86
CA GLY A 338 -3.64 -9.83 5.64
C GLY A 338 -5.08 -9.85 6.21
N ASP A 339 -5.78 -8.71 6.28
CA ASP A 339 -7.21 -8.66 6.64
C ASP A 339 -8.09 -7.96 5.60
N SER A 340 -7.55 -7.77 4.39
CA SER A 340 -8.23 -7.23 3.20
C SER A 340 -8.92 -5.89 3.49
N ARG A 341 -8.21 -4.97 4.19
CA ARG A 341 -8.68 -3.63 4.51
C ARG A 341 -7.78 -2.54 3.96
N PHE A 342 -8.34 -1.36 3.84
CA PHE A 342 -7.61 -0.13 3.57
C PHE A 342 -7.71 0.78 4.79
N VAL A 343 -6.60 1.35 5.23
CA VAL A 343 -6.52 2.25 6.37
C VAL A 343 -6.15 3.65 5.88
N ALA A 344 -6.98 4.63 6.22
CA ALA A 344 -6.75 6.03 5.90
C ALA A 344 -6.07 6.74 7.06
N TYR A 345 -4.95 7.41 6.81
CA TYR A 345 -4.19 8.18 7.78
C TYR A 345 -4.15 9.66 7.39
N ARG A 346 -4.27 10.54 8.38
CA ARG A 346 -3.93 11.95 8.18
C ARG A 346 -2.40 12.10 8.08
N LYS A 347 -1.88 12.55 6.94
CA LYS A 347 -0.43 12.65 6.70
C LYS A 347 0.32 13.51 7.71
N ALA A 348 -0.28 14.57 8.23
CA ALA A 348 0.38 15.52 9.12
C ALA A 348 0.95 14.87 10.40
N ASP A 349 0.23 13.93 10.97
CA ASP A 349 0.56 13.28 12.25
C ASP A 349 0.42 11.76 12.23
N MET A 350 0.12 11.19 11.06
CA MET A 350 -0.12 9.76 10.87
C MET A 350 -1.23 9.20 11.78
N LYS A 351 -2.19 10.06 12.13
CA LYS A 351 -3.34 9.60 12.90
C LYS A 351 -4.28 8.82 11.99
N PRO A 352 -4.61 7.56 12.34
CA PRO A 352 -5.64 6.81 11.64
C PRO A 352 -6.98 7.54 11.73
N LEU A 353 -7.66 7.63 10.61
CA LEU A 353 -8.95 8.32 10.46
C LEU A 353 -10.09 7.33 10.39
N GLU A 354 -9.95 6.34 9.52
CA GLU A 354 -10.97 5.34 9.23
C GLU A 354 -10.32 4.14 8.54
N ASP A 355 -10.94 2.99 8.63
CA ASP A 355 -10.64 1.81 7.81
C ASP A 355 -11.88 1.37 7.03
N PHE A 356 -11.71 0.70 5.91
CA PHE A 356 -12.79 0.18 5.08
C PHE A 356 -12.34 -1.04 4.28
N LYS A 357 -13.32 -1.81 3.79
CA LYS A 357 -13.13 -2.87 2.80
C LYS A 357 -13.73 -2.45 1.46
N VAL A 358 -13.18 -2.95 0.38
CA VAL A 358 -13.82 -2.97 -0.93
C VAL A 358 -14.49 -4.32 -1.09
N LYS A 359 -15.78 -4.30 -1.45
CA LYS A 359 -16.59 -5.52 -1.54
C LYS A 359 -16.01 -6.47 -2.59
N ASP A 360 -15.89 -7.74 -2.24
CA ASP A 360 -15.37 -8.82 -3.09
C ASP A 360 -13.92 -8.53 -3.59
N VAL A 361 -13.11 -7.82 -2.79
CA VAL A 361 -11.68 -7.60 -2.99
C VAL A 361 -10.94 -8.14 -1.79
N GLU A 362 -10.02 -9.05 -2.01
CA GLU A 362 -9.21 -9.69 -0.99
C GLU A 362 -7.72 -9.57 -1.34
N HIS A 363 -6.85 -9.56 -0.34
CA HIS A 363 -5.39 -9.59 -0.45
C HIS A 363 -4.82 -8.57 -1.47
N SER A 364 -5.14 -7.27 -1.25
CA SER A 364 -4.74 -6.21 -2.19
C SER A 364 -3.28 -5.81 -1.98
N ASP A 365 -2.43 -6.01 -3.00
CA ASP A 365 -1.02 -5.59 -3.00
C ASP A 365 -0.88 -4.10 -3.36
N GLY A 366 -1.74 -3.58 -4.24
CA GLY A 366 -1.63 -2.22 -4.75
C GLY A 366 -2.93 -1.43 -4.75
N ALA A 367 -2.80 -0.12 -4.65
CA ALA A 367 -3.90 0.82 -4.82
C ALA A 367 -3.42 2.18 -5.31
N ASP A 368 -4.21 2.83 -6.17
CA ASP A 368 -3.99 4.22 -6.55
C ASP A 368 -5.28 5.04 -6.53
N ILE A 369 -5.18 6.32 -6.15
CA ILE A 369 -6.33 7.21 -5.98
C ILE A 369 -6.11 8.59 -6.60
N VAL A 370 -7.10 9.06 -7.34
CA VAL A 370 -7.13 10.44 -7.88
C VAL A 370 -8.43 11.11 -7.48
N LEU A 371 -8.33 12.16 -6.67
CA LEU A 371 -9.46 12.99 -6.26
C LEU A 371 -9.63 14.24 -7.13
N GLY A 372 -10.83 14.83 -7.07
CA GLY A 372 -11.17 16.08 -7.72
C GLY A 372 -11.35 15.96 -9.24
N LYS A 373 -10.35 15.46 -9.95
CA LYS A 373 -10.40 15.31 -11.41
C LYS A 373 -11.18 14.09 -11.87
N LEU A 374 -11.03 12.95 -11.17
CA LEU A 374 -11.66 11.68 -11.51
C LEU A 374 -12.54 11.14 -10.39
N ASN A 375 -12.18 11.39 -9.12
CA ASN A 375 -12.77 10.76 -7.95
C ASN A 375 -12.79 9.23 -8.08
N LEU A 376 -11.62 8.67 -8.36
CA LEU A 376 -11.41 7.27 -8.67
C LEU A 376 -10.36 6.69 -7.73
N LEU A 377 -10.70 5.57 -7.09
CA LEU A 377 -9.76 4.65 -6.44
C LEU A 377 -9.73 3.37 -7.27
N VAL A 378 -8.55 2.89 -7.58
CA VAL A 378 -8.31 1.57 -8.17
C VAL A 378 -7.56 0.74 -7.15
N VAL A 379 -7.98 -0.50 -6.96
CA VAL A 379 -7.34 -1.44 -6.05
C VAL A 379 -7.07 -2.76 -6.77
N HIS A 380 -5.98 -3.40 -6.41
CA HIS A 380 -5.71 -4.79 -6.77
C HIS A 380 -6.67 -5.71 -6.01
N ASP A 381 -7.10 -6.79 -6.65
CA ASP A 381 -7.91 -7.86 -6.10
C ASP A 381 -7.17 -9.18 -6.31
N GLY A 382 -6.48 -9.61 -5.26
CA GLY A 382 -5.53 -10.73 -5.27
C GLY A 382 -6.20 -12.09 -5.18
N GLU A 383 -7.53 -12.16 -4.97
CA GLU A 383 -8.22 -13.44 -4.85
C GLU A 383 -9.54 -13.46 -5.61
N ARG A 384 -9.51 -13.99 -6.83
CA ARG A 384 -10.68 -14.22 -7.67
C ARG A 384 -10.81 -15.68 -8.06
N PRO A 385 -11.99 -16.16 -8.40
CA PRO A 385 -12.09 -17.42 -9.09
C PRO A 385 -11.22 -17.43 -10.37
N ASN A 386 -10.18 -18.28 -10.39
CA ASN A 386 -9.21 -18.47 -11.47
C ASN A 386 -8.21 -17.31 -11.70
N GLY A 387 -7.88 -16.50 -10.69
CA GLY A 387 -6.80 -15.53 -10.84
C GLY A 387 -7.00 -14.23 -10.07
N THR A 388 -6.50 -13.13 -10.60
CA THR A 388 -6.42 -11.81 -9.97
C THR A 388 -6.97 -10.71 -10.88
N GLY A 389 -7.06 -9.46 -10.41
CA GLY A 389 -7.48 -8.34 -11.26
C GLY A 389 -7.59 -7.01 -10.51
N PHE A 390 -8.37 -6.07 -11.06
CA PHE A 390 -8.52 -4.75 -10.47
C PHE A 390 -9.98 -4.38 -10.29
N ALA A 391 -10.27 -3.66 -9.21
CA ALA A 391 -11.58 -3.09 -8.92
C ALA A 391 -11.50 -1.55 -8.86
N PHE A 392 -12.45 -0.87 -9.50
CA PHE A 392 -12.53 0.58 -9.58
C PHE A 392 -13.69 1.06 -8.72
N VAL A 393 -13.42 2.01 -7.84
CA VAL A 393 -14.41 2.67 -6.98
C VAL A 393 -14.50 4.12 -7.39
N ARG A 394 -15.68 4.60 -7.80
CA ARG A 394 -15.95 6.01 -8.09
C ARG A 394 -16.71 6.65 -6.94
N PHE A 395 -16.38 7.90 -6.63
CA PHE A 395 -16.98 8.69 -5.54
C PHE A 395 -17.89 9.81 -6.04
#